data_58147fee196cc206a324594a6dabfe4d
#
_entry.id   58147fee196cc206a324594a6dabfe4d
#
_cell.length_a   1.000
_cell.length_b   1.000
_cell.length_c   1.000
_cell.angle_alpha   90.00
_cell.angle_beta   90.00
_cell.angle_gamma   90.00
#
_symmetry.space_group_name_H-M   'P 1'
#
loop_
_entity.id
_entity.type
_entity.pdbx_description
1 polymer ?
#
loop_
_entity_poly.entity_id
_entity_poly.type
_entity_poly.pdbx_seq_one_letter_code
_entity_poly.pdbx_strand_id
1 'polypeptide(L)'
;LNNNERMVVDFYADWCIPCKELDALTFSDKRVLKEFERFTVYKVDMTKNNETNESLRKRFNVIGMPTVLIIDSKGNEIKRLTGFVNADEFLSMVKDVN
;
A
#
# COMPACT_ATOMS: atom_id res chain seq x y z
N LEU A 1 2.16 9.55 11.07
CA LEU A 1 2.07 8.09 11.06
C LEU A 1 1.83 7.54 12.46
N ASN A 2 1.06 8.20 13.25
CA ASN A 2 0.81 7.70 14.60
C ASN A 2 -0.67 7.80 14.90
N ASN A 3 -1.15 8.56 15.74
CA ASN A 3 -2.57 8.84 15.99
C ASN A 3 -3.50 7.61 16.01
N ASN A 4 -2.94 6.40 16.21
CA ASN A 4 -3.73 5.17 16.32
C ASN A 4 -4.54 4.84 15.06
N GLU A 5 -4.08 5.30 13.91
CA GLU A 5 -4.72 4.98 12.63
C GLU A 5 -4.20 3.66 12.08
N ARG A 6 -5.11 2.88 11.52
CA ARG A 6 -4.70 1.80 10.63
C ARG A 6 -4.41 2.41 9.27
N MET A 7 -3.30 2.01 8.66
CA MET A 7 -2.88 2.64 7.42
C MET A 7 -2.57 1.64 6.34
N VAL A 8 -2.89 2.01 5.11
CA VAL A 8 -2.39 1.34 3.91
C VAL A 8 -1.54 2.36 3.18
N VAL A 9 -0.26 2.07 2.98
CA VAL A 9 0.65 3.00 2.31
C VAL A 9 1.09 2.35 1.00
N ASP A 10 0.68 2.94 -0.10
CA ASP A 10 0.88 2.40 -1.45
C ASP A 10 1.93 3.22 -2.19
N PHE A 11 3.13 2.65 -2.33
CA PHE A 11 4.19 3.25 -3.12
C PHE A 11 4.05 2.77 -4.57
N TYR A 12 3.81 3.72 -5.48
CA TYR A 12 3.52 3.42 -6.88
C TYR A 12 4.29 4.35 -7.81
N ALA A 13 4.23 4.05 -9.10
CA ALA A 13 4.81 4.91 -10.12
C ALA A 13 3.96 4.83 -11.38
N ASP A 14 3.94 5.92 -12.16
CA ASP A 14 3.15 5.99 -13.38
C ASP A 14 3.56 4.96 -14.43
N TRP A 15 4.84 4.61 -14.48
CA TRP A 15 5.38 3.65 -15.43
C TRP A 15 5.22 2.20 -15.00
N CYS A 16 4.63 1.97 -13.86
CA CYS A 16 4.57 0.64 -13.24
C CYS A 16 3.29 -0.08 -13.66
N ILE A 17 3.39 -1.07 -14.52
CA ILE A 17 2.23 -1.85 -14.99
C ILE A 17 1.53 -2.58 -13.84
N PRO A 18 2.23 -3.33 -12.96
CA PRO A 18 1.55 -3.99 -11.84
C PRO A 18 0.84 -3.00 -10.90
N CYS A 19 1.35 -1.77 -10.77
CA CYS A 19 0.68 -0.75 -9.98
C CYS A 19 -0.69 -0.42 -10.58
N LYS A 20 -0.74 -0.28 -11.89
CA LYS A 20 -2.00 0.02 -12.60
C LYS A 20 -2.98 -1.13 -12.51
N GLU A 21 -2.48 -2.36 -12.59
CA GLU A 21 -3.32 -3.54 -12.44
C GLU A 21 -3.88 -3.62 -11.02
N LEU A 22 -3.06 -3.33 -10.02
CA LEU A 22 -3.50 -3.33 -8.64
C LEU A 22 -4.64 -2.33 -8.43
N ASP A 23 -4.49 -1.11 -8.95
CA ASP A 23 -5.54 -0.10 -8.87
C ASP A 23 -6.82 -0.53 -9.60
N ALA A 24 -6.67 -1.07 -10.81
CA ALA A 24 -7.81 -1.38 -11.67
C ALA A 24 -8.57 -2.63 -11.25
N LEU A 25 -7.89 -3.64 -10.74
CA LEU A 25 -8.46 -4.96 -10.50
C LEU A 25 -8.66 -5.30 -9.04
N THR A 26 -7.83 -4.77 -8.15
CA THR A 26 -7.85 -5.11 -6.74
C THR A 26 -8.45 -3.98 -5.91
N PHE A 27 -7.90 -2.79 -6.03
CA PHE A 27 -8.34 -1.67 -5.21
C PHE A 27 -9.68 -1.08 -5.65
N SER A 28 -10.16 -1.46 -6.81
CA SER A 28 -11.51 -1.10 -7.28
C SER A 28 -12.58 -2.10 -6.86
N ASP A 29 -12.18 -3.25 -6.33
CA ASP A 29 -13.11 -4.28 -5.86
C ASP A 29 -13.93 -3.74 -4.70
N LYS A 30 -15.24 -3.93 -4.76
CA LYS A 30 -16.16 -3.36 -3.75
C LYS A 30 -15.84 -3.83 -2.34
N ARG A 31 -15.42 -5.07 -2.18
CA ARG A 31 -15.07 -5.63 -0.87
C ARG A 31 -13.81 -4.97 -0.33
N VAL A 32 -12.84 -4.68 -1.19
CA VAL A 32 -11.60 -4.01 -0.81
C VAL A 32 -11.90 -2.55 -0.43
N LEU A 33 -12.73 -1.89 -1.21
CA LEU A 33 -13.14 -0.51 -0.89
C LEU A 33 -13.85 -0.44 0.46
N LYS A 34 -14.64 -1.46 0.78
CA LYS A 34 -15.30 -1.54 2.09
C LYS A 34 -14.27 -1.65 3.21
N GLU A 35 -13.25 -2.49 3.03
CA GLU A 35 -12.17 -2.62 4.01
C GLU A 35 -11.40 -1.31 4.18
N PHE A 36 -11.22 -0.57 3.10
CA PHE A 36 -10.50 0.71 3.16
C PHE A 36 -11.20 1.75 4.05
N GLU A 37 -12.50 1.56 4.34
CA GLU A 37 -13.20 2.46 5.26
C GLU A 37 -12.62 2.40 6.68
N ARG A 38 -11.96 1.29 7.03
CA ARG A 38 -11.32 1.11 8.34
C ARG A 38 -9.88 1.64 8.37
N PHE A 39 -9.34 2.02 7.22
CA PHE A 39 -7.94 2.41 7.09
C PHE A 39 -7.85 3.84 6.58
N THR A 40 -6.72 4.49 6.89
CA THR A 40 -6.32 5.68 6.16
C THR A 40 -5.41 5.21 5.04
N VAL A 41 -5.76 5.54 3.81
CA VAL A 41 -5.02 5.08 2.63
C VAL A 41 -4.16 6.22 2.11
N TYR A 42 -2.85 5.99 2.08
CA TYR A 42 -1.90 6.94 1.54
C TYR A 42 -1.34 6.39 0.25
N LYS A 43 -1.29 7.23 -0.78
CA LYS A 43 -0.64 6.89 -2.04
C LYS A 43 0.58 7.76 -2.20
N VAL A 44 1.73 7.13 -2.37
CA VAL A 44 3.01 7.82 -2.48
C VAL A 44 3.54 7.64 -3.89
N ASP A 45 3.61 8.74 -4.62
CA ASP A 45 4.04 8.74 -6.02
C ASP A 45 5.57 8.71 -6.09
N MET A 46 6.09 7.61 -6.57
CA MET A 46 7.52 7.38 -6.71
C MET A 46 7.98 7.47 -8.15
N THR A 47 7.17 8.11 -9.01
CA THR A 47 7.46 8.17 -10.45
C THR A 47 8.79 8.84 -10.75
N LYS A 48 9.09 9.93 -10.05
CA LYS A 48 10.31 10.69 -10.28
C LYS A 48 11.47 10.15 -9.45
N ASN A 49 12.65 10.20 -10.03
CA ASN A 49 13.87 9.77 -9.35
C ASN A 49 14.56 11.01 -8.80
N ASN A 50 14.13 11.47 -7.64
CA ASN A 50 14.65 12.67 -6.98
C ASN A 50 15.06 12.36 -5.55
N GLU A 51 15.62 13.35 -4.86
CA GLU A 51 16.14 13.17 -3.51
C GLU A 51 15.06 12.77 -2.52
N THR A 52 13.87 13.38 -2.62
CA THR A 52 12.75 13.07 -1.74
C THR A 52 12.35 11.61 -1.87
N ASN A 53 12.18 11.15 -3.11
CA ASN A 53 11.78 9.76 -3.36
C ASN A 53 12.89 8.79 -3.00
N GLU A 54 14.14 9.17 -3.20
CA GLU A 54 15.26 8.31 -2.79
C GLU A 54 15.31 8.14 -1.27
N SER A 55 15.05 9.21 -0.54
CA SER A 55 14.98 9.16 0.93
C SER A 55 13.85 8.24 1.39
N LEU A 56 12.68 8.35 0.75
CA LEU A 56 11.53 7.51 1.07
C LEU A 56 11.83 6.05 0.77
N ARG A 57 12.47 5.77 -0.37
CA ARG A 57 12.85 4.42 -0.75
C ARG A 57 13.72 3.77 0.31
N LYS A 58 14.71 4.51 0.80
CA LYS A 58 15.62 4.00 1.83
C LYS A 58 14.92 3.86 3.16
N ARG A 59 14.15 4.87 3.55
CA ARG A 59 13.48 4.88 4.85
C ARG A 59 12.51 3.71 5.01
N PHE A 60 11.75 3.41 3.96
CA PHE A 60 10.74 2.35 4.00
C PHE A 60 11.20 1.06 3.34
N ASN A 61 12.45 1.02 2.91
CA ASN A 61 13.04 -0.15 2.26
C ASN A 61 12.21 -0.63 1.06
N VAL A 62 11.86 0.31 0.20
CA VAL A 62 11.07 0.03 -1.00
C VAL A 62 12.02 -0.46 -2.09
N ILE A 63 11.89 -1.72 -2.47
CA ILE A 63 12.79 -2.34 -3.45
C ILE A 63 12.19 -2.31 -4.85
N GLY A 64 10.89 -2.57 -4.96
CA GLY A 64 10.19 -2.56 -6.23
C GLY A 64 8.80 -1.99 -6.06
N MET A 65 8.05 -1.86 -7.14
CA MET A 65 6.71 -1.30 -7.09
C MET A 65 5.72 -2.17 -7.84
N PRO A 66 4.47 -2.21 -7.35
CA PRO A 66 4.00 -1.51 -6.16
C PRO A 66 4.57 -2.14 -4.89
N THR A 67 4.80 -1.34 -3.86
CA THR A 67 5.04 -1.81 -2.51
C THR A 67 3.94 -1.23 -1.64
N VAL A 68 3.19 -2.09 -0.98
CA VAL A 68 2.06 -1.65 -0.14
C VAL A 68 2.30 -2.15 1.28
N LEU A 69 2.31 -1.21 2.21
CA LEU A 69 2.50 -1.51 3.62
C LEU A 69 1.15 -1.50 4.33
N ILE A 70 0.92 -2.49 5.16
CA ILE A 70 -0.26 -2.56 6.02
C ILE A 70 0.21 -2.27 7.44
N ILE A 71 -0.30 -1.20 8.02
CA ILE A 71 0.16 -0.71 9.33
C ILE A 71 -1.02 -0.72 10.29
N ASP A 72 -0.81 -1.32 11.46
CA ASP A 72 -1.87 -1.45 12.45
C ASP A 72 -2.05 -0.14 13.24
N SER A 73 -3.03 -0.12 14.14
CA SER A 73 -3.37 1.07 14.91
C SER A 73 -2.26 1.49 15.88
N LYS A 74 -1.27 0.64 16.10
CA LYS A 74 -0.12 0.95 16.97
C LYS A 74 1.08 1.48 16.19
N GLY A 75 0.95 1.57 14.85
CA GLY A 75 2.02 2.08 14.01
C GLY A 75 3.01 1.02 13.55
N ASN A 76 2.70 -0.25 13.75
CA ASN A 76 3.58 -1.33 13.34
C ASN A 76 3.25 -1.80 11.92
N GLU A 77 4.27 -1.94 11.10
CA GLU A 77 4.11 -2.56 9.79
C GLU A 77 3.93 -4.06 10.02
N ILE A 78 2.71 -4.55 9.80
CA ILE A 78 2.39 -5.94 10.06
C ILE A 78 2.42 -6.80 8.82
N LYS A 79 2.22 -6.21 7.66
CA LYS A 79 2.29 -6.92 6.38
C LYS A 79 2.78 -5.97 5.30
N ARG A 80 3.40 -6.58 4.29
CA ARG A 80 3.90 -5.85 3.13
C ARG A 80 3.67 -6.72 1.90
N LEU A 81 3.18 -6.11 0.83
CA LEU A 81 3.13 -6.80 -0.45
C LEU A 81 4.01 -6.06 -1.45
N THR A 82 4.59 -6.81 -2.38
CA THR A 82 5.35 -6.27 -3.48
C THR A 82 4.85 -6.93 -4.74
N GLY A 83 4.45 -6.12 -5.73
CA GLY A 83 3.87 -6.63 -6.96
C GLY A 83 2.35 -6.73 -6.87
N PHE A 84 1.75 -7.37 -7.86
CA PHE A 84 0.31 -7.50 -7.95
C PHE A 84 -0.22 -8.62 -7.04
N VAL A 85 -1.31 -8.34 -6.34
CA VAL A 85 -2.13 -9.38 -5.69
C VAL A 85 -3.57 -9.14 -6.09
N ASN A 86 -4.36 -10.21 -6.18
CA ASN A 86 -5.78 -10.07 -6.51
C ASN A 86 -6.58 -9.67 -5.26
N ALA A 87 -7.88 -9.40 -5.47
CA ALA A 87 -8.73 -8.92 -4.38
C ALA A 87 -8.83 -9.92 -3.23
N ASP A 88 -8.99 -11.21 -3.53
CA ASP A 88 -9.10 -12.23 -2.47
C ASP A 88 -7.83 -12.30 -1.63
N GLU A 89 -6.67 -12.25 -2.28
CA GLU A 89 -5.39 -12.24 -1.58
C GLU A 89 -5.24 -11.01 -0.69
N PHE A 90 -5.61 -9.85 -1.22
CA PHE A 90 -5.52 -8.62 -0.45
C PHE A 90 -6.45 -8.64 0.76
N LEU A 91 -7.67 -9.11 0.56
CA LEU A 91 -8.64 -9.21 1.66
C LEU A 91 -8.13 -10.12 2.78
N SER A 92 -7.48 -11.22 2.42
CA SER A 92 -6.87 -12.10 3.41
C SER A 92 -5.79 -11.40 4.22
N MET A 93 -5.06 -10.49 3.58
CA MET A 93 -3.98 -9.76 4.25
C MET A 93 -4.49 -8.77 5.29
N VAL A 94 -5.67 -8.19 5.07
CA VAL A 94 -6.14 -7.08 5.91
C VAL A 94 -7.23 -7.46 6.90
N LYS A 95 -7.82 -8.65 6.80
CA LYS A 95 -9.01 -9.00 7.58
C LYS A 95 -8.78 -8.99 9.09
N ASP A 96 -7.57 -9.29 9.54
CA ASP A 96 -7.26 -9.40 10.97
C ASP A 96 -6.50 -8.19 11.52
N VAL A 97 -6.45 -7.10 10.76
CA VAL A 97 -5.70 -5.92 11.19
C VAL A 97 -6.49 -5.14 12.22
N ASN A 98 -5.86 -4.87 13.34
CA ASN A 98 -6.46 -4.09 14.44
C ASN A 98 -6.10 -2.62 14.37
#